data_22b9fb3e32a46a1d5c40c069c5797929
#
_entry.id   22b9fb3e32a46a1d5c40c069c5797929
#
_cell.length_a   1.000
_cell.length_b   1.000
_cell.length_c   1.000
_cell.angle_alpha   90.00
_cell.angle_beta   90.00
_cell.angle_gamma   90.00
#
_symmetry.space_group_name_H-M   'P 1'
#
loop_
_entity.id
_entity.type
_entity.pdbx_description
1 polymer ?
#
loop_
_entity_poly.entity_id
_entity_poly.type
_entity_poly.pdbx_seq_one_letter_code
_entity_poly.pdbx_strand_id
1 'polypeptide(L)'
;SITTAKFANSVFQGKITQVQYSMKTNISSYSTSGGSFTDVGMSVNITPATSNGTILIDGVLHFSGPDGYHYTTRMVRTVGSSSNVIAYGDGSQSSVMEGLSHWYLYPSNGQYTIFPATFFAADNTYNTTSQVTYKLQVHSYAGGTMYVNRTYVGQDANYNGTAISTIRVMEIQGAG
;
A
#
# COMPACT_ATOMS: atom_id res chain seq x y z
N SER A 1 -35.74 -4.24 -11.34
CA SER A 1 -34.81 -3.13 -11.04
C SER A 1 -34.16 -3.37 -9.70
N ILE A 2 -32.84 -3.26 -9.62
CA ILE A 2 -32.10 -3.32 -8.36
C ILE A 2 -32.34 -1.97 -7.68
N THR A 3 -33.14 -1.98 -6.62
CA THR A 3 -33.38 -0.77 -5.84
C THR A 3 -32.21 -0.50 -4.90
N THR A 4 -31.87 0.76 -4.72
CA THR A 4 -30.77 1.26 -3.85
C THR A 4 -30.82 0.69 -2.42
N ALA A 5 -32.00 0.29 -1.94
CA ALA A 5 -32.19 -0.31 -0.62
C ALA A 5 -31.48 -1.67 -0.42
N LYS A 6 -31.10 -2.38 -1.48
CA LYS A 6 -30.37 -3.66 -1.37
C LYS A 6 -28.87 -3.49 -1.08
N PHE A 7 -28.34 -2.28 -1.19
CA PHE A 7 -26.94 -1.95 -0.93
C PHE A 7 -26.80 -0.92 0.21
N ALA A 8 -27.72 -0.95 1.17
CA ALA A 8 -27.95 0.13 2.13
C ALA A 8 -26.73 0.57 2.96
N ASN A 9 -25.61 -0.16 2.94
CA ASN A 9 -24.43 0.19 3.75
C ASN A 9 -23.14 0.39 2.93
N SER A 10 -23.20 0.43 1.59
CA SER A 10 -21.96 0.53 0.78
C SER A 10 -22.13 1.16 -0.60
N VAL A 11 -23.23 1.81 -0.88
CA VAL A 11 -23.35 2.55 -2.15
C VAL A 11 -22.67 3.90 -1.97
N PHE A 12 -21.47 4.02 -2.48
CA PHE A 12 -20.85 5.33 -2.69
C PHE A 12 -21.68 6.07 -3.77
N GLN A 13 -22.64 6.85 -3.34
CA GLN A 13 -23.34 7.78 -4.23
C GLN A 13 -22.48 9.02 -4.47
N GLY A 14 -21.29 8.81 -5.04
CA GLY A 14 -20.34 9.88 -5.23
C GLY A 14 -19.79 9.89 -6.65
N LYS A 15 -19.47 11.08 -7.12
CA LYS A 15 -18.78 11.31 -8.39
C LYS A 15 -17.26 11.22 -8.13
N ILE A 16 -16.54 10.47 -8.95
CA ILE A 16 -15.07 10.57 -8.99
C ILE A 16 -14.72 11.95 -9.55
N THR A 17 -14.08 12.77 -8.74
CA THR A 17 -13.72 14.16 -9.09
C THR A 17 -12.31 14.26 -9.64
N GLN A 18 -11.41 13.41 -9.16
CA GLN A 18 -10.05 13.32 -9.68
C GLN A 18 -9.43 11.94 -9.44
N VAL A 19 -8.42 11.63 -10.25
CA VAL A 19 -7.59 10.43 -10.13
C VAL A 19 -6.13 10.86 -10.21
N GLN A 20 -5.31 10.41 -9.29
CA GLN A 20 -3.86 10.55 -9.30
C GLN A 20 -3.22 9.18 -9.19
N TYR A 21 -2.06 8.99 -9.83
CA TYR A 21 -1.32 7.75 -9.73
C TYR A 21 0.19 7.97 -9.76
N SER A 22 0.91 7.00 -9.26
CA SER A 22 2.36 6.95 -9.35
C SER A 22 2.80 5.53 -9.71
N MET A 23 3.80 5.43 -10.56
CA MET A 23 4.43 4.16 -10.96
C MET A 23 5.89 4.17 -10.54
N LYS A 24 6.28 3.13 -9.79
CA LYS A 24 7.67 2.87 -9.47
C LYS A 24 8.20 1.85 -10.47
N THR A 25 9.02 2.29 -11.40
CA THR A 25 9.61 1.45 -12.46
C THR A 25 11.02 0.99 -12.15
N ASN A 26 11.73 1.72 -11.29
CA ASN A 26 13.09 1.36 -10.89
C ASN A 26 13.11 0.22 -9.88
N ILE A 27 14.10 -0.63 -9.99
CA ILE A 27 14.44 -1.58 -8.93
C ILE A 27 15.06 -0.85 -7.74
N SER A 28 14.81 -1.32 -6.54
CA SER A 28 15.38 -0.75 -5.32
C SER A 28 15.48 -1.79 -4.22
N SER A 29 16.35 -1.55 -3.24
CA SER A 29 16.49 -2.37 -2.05
C SER A 29 16.29 -1.53 -0.80
N TYR A 30 15.70 -2.14 0.21
CA TYR A 30 15.41 -1.51 1.49
C TYR A 30 15.84 -2.43 2.61
N SER A 31 16.66 -1.93 3.53
CA SER A 31 16.94 -2.64 4.77
C SER A 31 15.73 -2.50 5.69
N THR A 32 15.19 -3.64 6.08
CA THR A 32 14.14 -3.72 7.07
C THR A 32 14.79 -4.16 8.39
N SER A 33 14.52 -3.45 9.46
CA SER A 33 14.91 -3.87 10.81
C SER A 33 13.71 -4.49 11.51
N GLY A 34 13.90 -5.58 12.24
CA GLY A 34 12.81 -6.16 13.02
C GLY A 34 12.17 -5.10 13.93
N GLY A 35 10.86 -4.95 13.85
CA GLY A 35 10.09 -4.00 14.67
C GLY A 35 9.81 -2.62 14.05
N SER A 36 10.37 -2.29 12.88
CA SER A 36 10.15 -0.97 12.26
C SER A 36 9.61 -1.05 10.84
N PHE A 37 8.70 -0.14 10.49
CA PHE A 37 8.24 0.03 9.12
C PHE A 37 9.17 0.94 8.33
N THR A 38 9.46 0.56 7.10
CA THR A 38 10.37 1.28 6.18
C THR A 38 9.60 1.77 4.96
N ASP A 39 9.83 3.02 4.54
CA ASP A 39 9.27 3.55 3.29
C ASP A 39 9.88 2.82 2.08
N VAL A 40 9.03 2.35 1.18
CA VAL A 40 9.46 1.59 -0.02
C VAL A 40 9.51 2.45 -1.28
N GLY A 41 9.50 3.76 -1.13
CA GLY A 41 9.58 4.71 -2.24
C GLY A 41 8.34 4.66 -3.16
N MET A 42 7.19 4.21 -2.64
CA MET A 42 5.90 4.29 -3.31
C MET A 42 5.05 5.34 -2.62
N SER A 43 4.77 6.41 -3.32
CA SER A 43 3.89 7.48 -2.83
C SER A 43 3.12 8.13 -3.96
N VAL A 44 1.97 8.70 -3.63
CA VAL A 44 1.14 9.49 -4.52
C VAL A 44 0.58 10.70 -3.78
N ASN A 45 0.52 11.83 -4.47
CA ASN A 45 -0.03 13.08 -3.93
C ASN A 45 -1.40 13.35 -4.54
N ILE A 46 -2.30 13.90 -3.73
CA ILE A 46 -3.58 14.42 -4.18
C ILE A 46 -3.89 15.71 -3.41
N THR A 47 -4.48 16.69 -4.08
CA THR A 47 -5.03 17.89 -3.44
C THR A 47 -6.55 17.77 -3.50
N PRO A 48 -7.22 17.38 -2.41
CA PRO A 48 -8.65 17.13 -2.44
C PRO A 48 -9.44 18.40 -2.79
N ALA A 49 -10.47 18.23 -3.59
CA ALA A 49 -11.39 19.33 -3.93
C ALA A 49 -12.29 19.68 -2.74
N THR A 50 -12.56 18.71 -1.86
CA THR A 50 -13.37 18.90 -0.65
C THR A 50 -12.68 18.28 0.55
N SER A 51 -13.00 18.71 1.76
CA SER A 51 -12.43 18.17 3.01
C SER A 51 -13.23 17.00 3.60
N ASN A 52 -14.38 16.65 3.01
CA ASN A 52 -15.33 15.69 3.57
C ASN A 52 -15.71 14.56 2.59
N GLY A 53 -14.94 14.37 1.55
CA GLY A 53 -15.11 13.25 0.62
C GLY A 53 -14.47 11.95 1.11
N THR A 54 -14.32 11.01 0.20
CA THR A 54 -13.56 9.77 0.43
C THR A 54 -12.46 9.66 -0.62
N ILE A 55 -11.25 9.33 -0.19
CA ILE A 55 -10.16 8.99 -1.09
C ILE A 55 -10.01 7.47 -1.08
N LEU A 56 -10.28 6.84 -2.22
CA LEU A 56 -9.96 5.43 -2.44
C LEU A 56 -8.51 5.31 -2.87
N ILE A 57 -7.81 4.32 -2.31
CA ILE A 57 -6.39 4.08 -2.54
C ILE A 57 -6.25 2.62 -2.94
N ASP A 58 -5.66 2.36 -4.07
CA ASP A 58 -5.37 1.00 -4.53
C ASP A 58 -4.01 0.91 -5.23
N GLY A 59 -3.53 -0.31 -5.36
CA GLY A 59 -2.29 -0.55 -6.08
C GLY A 59 -1.71 -1.93 -5.85
N VAL A 60 -0.48 -2.10 -6.34
CA VAL A 60 0.30 -3.29 -6.16
C VAL A 60 1.76 -2.94 -5.89
N LEU A 61 2.31 -3.53 -4.84
CA LEU A 61 3.74 -3.55 -4.57
C LEU A 61 4.30 -4.89 -5.05
N HIS A 62 5.19 -4.87 -6.01
CA HIS A 62 5.96 -6.05 -6.41
C HIS A 62 7.26 -6.09 -5.62
N PHE A 63 7.42 -7.13 -4.80
CA PHE A 63 8.55 -7.24 -3.91
C PHE A 63 9.08 -8.68 -3.82
N SER A 64 10.29 -8.81 -3.31
CA SER A 64 10.91 -10.07 -2.96
C SER A 64 11.81 -9.90 -1.74
N GLY A 65 12.20 -11.00 -1.13
CA GLY A 65 13.07 -10.98 0.03
C GLY A 65 13.57 -12.38 0.38
N PRO A 66 14.30 -12.54 1.49
CA PRO A 66 14.73 -13.83 1.97
C PRO A 66 13.57 -14.79 2.20
N ASP A 67 13.80 -16.07 1.92
CA ASP A 67 12.87 -17.15 2.24
C ASP A 67 12.62 -17.27 3.74
N GLY A 68 11.39 -17.62 4.12
CA GLY A 68 11.02 -17.82 5.53
C GLY A 68 10.72 -16.52 6.30
N TYR A 69 10.59 -15.39 5.62
CA TYR A 69 10.33 -14.11 6.24
C TYR A 69 8.88 -13.66 6.10
N HIS A 70 8.39 -12.98 7.14
CA HIS A 70 7.08 -12.36 7.15
C HIS A 70 7.21 -10.89 6.79
N TYR A 71 6.31 -10.41 5.93
CA TYR A 71 6.23 -9.02 5.49
C TYR A 71 4.83 -8.48 5.75
N THR A 72 4.76 -7.30 6.32
CA THR A 72 3.50 -6.58 6.57
C THR A 72 3.57 -5.21 5.93
N THR A 73 2.55 -4.84 5.16
CA THR A 73 2.45 -3.50 4.57
C THR A 73 1.53 -2.61 5.41
N ARG A 74 1.75 -1.31 5.38
CA ARG A 74 0.81 -0.32 5.92
C ARG A 74 0.77 0.92 5.04
N MET A 75 -0.37 1.62 5.10
CA MET A 75 -0.56 2.91 4.43
C MET A 75 -0.37 4.05 5.42
N VAL A 76 0.42 5.03 5.01
CA VAL A 76 0.64 6.26 5.79
C VAL A 76 0.12 7.44 4.98
N ARG A 77 -0.74 8.25 5.61
CA ARG A 77 -1.18 9.55 5.13
C ARG A 77 -0.34 10.65 5.76
N THR A 78 0.14 11.60 4.97
CA THR A 78 0.84 12.80 5.44
C THR A 78 0.13 14.06 4.95
N VAL A 79 -0.13 15.00 5.86
CA VAL A 79 -0.64 16.33 5.58
C VAL A 79 0.28 17.34 6.26
N GLY A 80 0.95 18.18 5.50
CA GLY A 80 2.01 19.04 6.03
C GLY A 80 3.11 18.25 6.72
N SER A 81 3.33 18.48 8.02
CA SER A 81 4.29 17.74 8.85
C SER A 81 3.68 16.55 9.62
N SER A 82 2.37 16.36 9.57
CA SER A 82 1.67 15.32 10.33
C SER A 82 1.53 14.04 9.50
N SER A 83 1.90 12.91 10.08
CA SER A 83 1.78 11.59 9.46
C SER A 83 0.98 10.65 10.35
N ASN A 84 0.01 9.94 9.75
CA ASN A 84 -0.85 8.98 10.43
C ASN A 84 -0.90 7.68 9.62
N VAL A 85 -0.90 6.55 10.31
CA VAL A 85 -1.23 5.25 9.72
C VAL A 85 -2.73 5.22 9.49
N ILE A 86 -3.13 4.76 8.31
CA ILE A 86 -4.54 4.60 7.93
C ILE A 86 -4.79 3.19 7.42
N ALA A 87 -6.02 2.71 7.53
CA ALA A 87 -6.47 1.41 6.98
C ALA A 87 -5.57 0.25 7.44
N TYR A 88 -5.75 -0.18 8.65
CA TYR A 88 -5.07 -1.35 9.23
C TYR A 88 -6.09 -2.32 9.84
N GLY A 89 -5.72 -3.60 9.91
CA GLY A 89 -6.52 -4.63 10.55
C GLY A 89 -6.55 -4.44 12.07
N ASP A 90 -7.58 -4.98 12.71
CA ASP A 90 -7.70 -4.97 14.18
C ASP A 90 -6.65 -5.89 14.81
N GLY A 91 -5.63 -5.29 15.39
CA GLY A 91 -4.55 -5.94 16.13
C GLY A 91 -4.82 -5.97 17.63
N SER A 92 -5.90 -6.61 18.07
CA SER A 92 -6.27 -6.67 19.50
C SER A 92 -5.25 -7.38 20.41
N GLN A 93 -4.23 -8.00 19.83
CA GLN A 93 -3.16 -8.69 20.57
C GLN A 93 -1.86 -7.91 20.47
N SER A 94 -1.18 -7.71 21.57
CA SER A 94 0.04 -6.90 21.70
C SER A 94 1.23 -7.37 20.82
N SER A 95 1.18 -8.60 20.32
CA SER A 95 2.21 -9.18 19.45
C SER A 95 1.84 -9.21 17.97
N VAL A 96 0.64 -8.75 17.60
CA VAL A 96 0.17 -8.74 16.22
C VAL A 96 0.57 -7.43 15.54
N MET A 97 1.19 -7.53 14.38
CA MET A 97 1.55 -6.39 13.56
C MET A 97 0.34 -5.92 12.76
N GLU A 98 -0.21 -4.78 13.14
CA GLU A 98 -1.32 -4.16 12.41
C GLU A 98 -0.85 -3.68 11.04
N GLY A 99 -1.53 -4.09 9.99
CA GLY A 99 -1.16 -3.74 8.62
C GLY A 99 -2.32 -3.84 7.64
N LEU A 100 -2.04 -3.39 6.43
CA LEU A 100 -2.95 -3.42 5.29
C LEU A 100 -2.98 -4.81 4.64
N SER A 101 -1.83 -5.49 4.61
CA SER A 101 -1.68 -6.87 4.14
C SER A 101 -0.45 -7.53 4.76
N HIS A 102 -0.49 -8.86 4.81
CA HIS A 102 0.58 -9.67 5.40
C HIS A 102 0.95 -10.82 4.48
N TRP A 103 2.25 -11.12 4.37
CA TRP A 103 2.81 -12.12 3.47
C TRP A 103 3.87 -12.94 4.16
N TYR A 104 3.91 -14.24 3.88
CA TYR A 104 4.99 -15.13 4.26
C TYR A 104 5.66 -15.71 3.00
N LEU A 105 6.95 -15.51 2.88
CA LEU A 105 7.73 -16.05 1.76
C LEU A 105 8.19 -17.45 2.08
N TYR A 106 7.55 -18.44 1.47
CA TYR A 106 7.86 -19.86 1.71
C TYR A 106 9.29 -20.21 1.31
N PRO A 107 10.03 -20.99 2.16
CA PRO A 107 11.35 -21.51 1.82
C PRO A 107 11.20 -22.53 0.69
N SER A 108 11.73 -22.29 -0.44
CA SER A 108 12.01 -23.21 -1.54
C SER A 108 11.90 -22.65 -2.94
N ASN A 109 11.77 -21.37 -3.13
CA ASN A 109 11.91 -20.67 -4.42
C ASN A 109 11.44 -19.21 -4.30
N GLY A 110 11.13 -18.74 -3.09
CA GLY A 110 10.70 -17.36 -2.85
C GLY A 110 11.73 -16.34 -3.31
N GLN A 111 13.01 -16.68 -3.19
CA GLN A 111 14.11 -15.84 -3.66
C GLN A 111 14.11 -15.58 -5.19
N TYR A 112 13.47 -16.44 -5.98
CA TYR A 112 13.32 -16.29 -7.43
C TYR A 112 11.96 -15.73 -7.83
N THR A 113 11.10 -15.41 -6.88
CA THR A 113 9.74 -14.96 -7.12
C THR A 113 9.60 -13.49 -6.76
N ILE A 114 8.87 -12.76 -7.60
CA ILE A 114 8.37 -11.43 -7.28
C ILE A 114 6.93 -11.59 -6.80
N PHE A 115 6.64 -11.19 -5.57
CA PHE A 115 5.32 -11.30 -4.95
C PHE A 115 4.52 -10.02 -5.18
N PRO A 116 3.29 -10.11 -5.71
CA PRO A 116 2.39 -8.97 -5.84
C PRO A 116 1.62 -8.77 -4.52
N ALA A 117 2.00 -7.80 -3.71
CA ALA A 117 1.20 -7.34 -2.59
C ALA A 117 0.17 -6.31 -3.09
N THR A 118 -1.03 -6.78 -3.41
CA THR A 118 -2.15 -5.90 -3.74
C THR A 118 -2.71 -5.28 -2.48
N PHE A 119 -3.19 -4.04 -2.58
CA PHE A 119 -3.79 -3.32 -1.47
C PHE A 119 -4.95 -2.47 -1.93
N PHE A 120 -5.90 -2.29 -1.02
CA PHE A 120 -7.02 -1.38 -1.15
C PHE A 120 -7.31 -0.73 0.20
N ALA A 121 -7.56 0.57 0.20
CA ALA A 121 -7.94 1.34 1.37
C ALA A 121 -8.93 2.45 1.00
N ALA A 122 -9.67 2.93 1.99
CA ALA A 122 -10.50 4.11 1.89
C ALA A 122 -10.16 5.07 3.03
N ASP A 123 -9.92 6.33 2.71
CA ASP A 123 -9.71 7.39 3.68
C ASP A 123 -10.82 8.43 3.58
N ASN A 124 -11.63 8.52 4.63
CA ASN A 124 -12.67 9.53 4.80
C ASN A 124 -12.36 10.49 5.97
N THR A 125 -11.12 10.48 6.44
CA THR A 125 -10.67 11.23 7.64
C THR A 125 -9.55 12.23 7.33
N TYR A 126 -9.30 12.52 6.06
CA TYR A 126 -8.22 13.44 5.66
C TYR A 126 -8.52 14.91 6.02
N ASN A 127 -9.79 15.31 6.12
CA ASN A 127 -10.31 16.58 6.67
C ASN A 127 -9.56 17.85 6.20
N THR A 128 -9.14 17.89 4.94
CA THR A 128 -8.36 19.02 4.40
C THR A 128 -8.53 19.16 2.89
N THR A 129 -8.33 20.37 2.38
CA THR A 129 -8.15 20.66 0.96
C THR A 129 -6.67 20.95 0.63
N SER A 130 -5.78 20.86 1.59
CA SER A 130 -4.33 20.89 1.34
C SER A 130 -3.84 19.59 0.71
N GLN A 131 -2.65 19.61 0.11
CA GLN A 131 -2.07 18.40 -0.46
C GLN A 131 -1.92 17.31 0.60
N VAL A 132 -2.37 16.12 0.24
CA VAL A 132 -2.26 14.87 1.00
C VAL A 132 -1.30 13.95 0.25
N THR A 133 -0.35 13.38 0.97
CA THR A 133 0.55 12.33 0.45
C THR A 133 0.19 10.99 1.06
N TYR A 134 -0.08 10.01 0.23
CA TYR A 134 -0.21 8.61 0.63
C TYR A 134 1.06 7.86 0.26
N LYS A 135 1.61 7.10 1.20
CA LYS A 135 2.81 6.30 0.99
C LYS A 135 2.69 4.92 1.60
N LEU A 136 3.28 3.94 0.92
CA LEU A 136 3.34 2.57 1.39
C LEU A 136 4.63 2.34 2.18
N GLN A 137 4.49 1.69 3.33
CA GLN A 137 5.60 1.21 4.15
C GLN A 137 5.52 -0.30 4.31
N VAL A 138 6.66 -0.93 4.50
CA VAL A 138 6.78 -2.37 4.74
C VAL A 138 7.61 -2.62 5.99
N HIS A 139 7.18 -3.62 6.74
CA HIS A 139 7.89 -4.21 7.86
C HIS A 139 8.28 -5.65 7.51
N SER A 140 9.47 -6.08 7.91
CA SER A 140 9.85 -7.50 7.93
C SER A 140 10.10 -7.93 9.38
N TYR A 141 9.47 -9.03 9.79
CA TYR A 141 9.61 -9.53 11.16
C TYR A 141 11.07 -9.86 11.54
N ALA A 142 11.80 -10.49 10.64
CA ALA A 142 13.17 -10.91 10.90
C ALA A 142 14.24 -9.90 10.47
N GLY A 143 13.82 -8.74 9.93
CA GLY A 143 14.75 -7.79 9.32
C GLY A 143 15.25 -8.25 7.94
N GLY A 144 16.41 -7.77 7.53
CA GLY A 144 17.03 -8.14 6.27
C GLY A 144 16.77 -7.17 5.13
N THR A 145 17.18 -7.55 3.92
CA THR A 145 17.01 -6.73 2.72
C THR A 145 15.83 -7.22 1.91
N MET A 146 14.89 -6.31 1.68
CA MET A 146 13.79 -6.49 0.74
C MET A 146 14.13 -5.79 -0.57
N TYR A 147 13.76 -6.39 -1.69
CA TYR A 147 13.87 -5.78 -3.01
C TYR A 147 12.49 -5.46 -3.58
N VAL A 148 12.39 -4.33 -4.26
CA VAL A 148 11.18 -3.91 -4.97
C VAL A 148 11.44 -3.97 -6.45
N ASN A 149 10.46 -4.49 -7.20
CA ASN A 149 10.44 -4.64 -8.65
C ASN A 149 11.50 -5.59 -9.22
N ARG A 150 12.05 -6.49 -8.42
CA ARG A 150 12.98 -7.54 -8.88
C ARG A 150 12.92 -8.77 -7.98
N THR A 151 13.47 -9.88 -8.43
CA THR A 151 13.71 -11.07 -7.61
C THR A 151 14.78 -10.81 -6.54
N TYR A 152 14.75 -11.56 -5.43
CA TYR A 152 15.73 -11.44 -4.35
C TYR A 152 17.14 -11.84 -4.84
N VAL A 153 17.25 -12.97 -5.50
CA VAL A 153 18.49 -13.38 -6.17
C VAL A 153 18.62 -12.60 -7.47
N GLY A 154 19.39 -11.54 -7.45
CA GLY A 154 19.59 -10.61 -8.55
C GLY A 154 20.70 -11.01 -9.50
N GLN A 155 20.81 -12.27 -9.87
CA GLN A 155 21.76 -12.70 -10.89
C GLN A 155 21.20 -12.41 -12.29
N ASP A 156 22.10 -12.12 -13.22
CA ASP A 156 21.77 -12.01 -14.63
C ASP A 156 21.49 -13.43 -15.20
N ALA A 157 20.24 -13.83 -15.10
CA ALA A 157 19.76 -15.14 -15.52
C ALA A 157 18.36 -15.00 -16.14
N ASN A 158 18.09 -15.80 -17.16
CA ASN A 158 16.85 -15.76 -17.95
C ASN A 158 15.55 -15.98 -17.14
N TYR A 159 15.66 -16.48 -15.91
CA TYR A 159 14.54 -16.72 -15.00
C TYR A 159 14.35 -15.59 -13.96
N ASN A 160 15.22 -14.58 -13.96
CA ASN A 160 15.07 -13.42 -13.10
C ASN A 160 14.28 -12.32 -13.84
N GLY A 161 13.24 -11.81 -13.20
CA GLY A 161 12.36 -10.81 -13.76
C GLY A 161 12.42 -9.48 -13.03
N THR A 162 11.86 -8.47 -13.68
CA THR A 162 11.52 -7.17 -13.10
C THR A 162 10.03 -6.91 -13.22
N ALA A 163 9.50 -6.05 -12.37
CA ALA A 163 8.10 -5.68 -12.36
C ALA A 163 7.95 -4.16 -12.17
N ILE A 164 6.72 -3.68 -12.22
CA ILE A 164 6.36 -2.28 -11.95
C ILE A 164 5.37 -2.27 -10.79
N SER A 165 5.66 -1.51 -9.76
CA SER A 165 4.72 -1.26 -8.66
C SER A 165 3.94 0.03 -8.90
N THR A 166 2.66 0.02 -8.54
CA THR A 166 1.75 1.15 -8.78
C THR A 166 0.94 1.50 -7.54
N ILE A 167 0.66 2.78 -7.36
CA ILE A 167 -0.28 3.30 -6.39
C ILE A 167 -1.18 4.32 -7.08
N ARG A 168 -2.48 4.22 -6.84
CA ARG A 168 -3.49 5.13 -7.37
C ARG A 168 -4.39 5.62 -6.26
N VAL A 169 -4.83 6.87 -6.37
CA VAL A 169 -5.84 7.47 -5.49
C VAL A 169 -6.95 8.08 -6.32
N MET A 170 -8.18 7.96 -5.85
CA MET A 170 -9.38 8.49 -6.48
C MET A 170 -10.18 9.25 -5.43
N GLU A 171 -10.44 10.53 -5.66
CA GLU A 171 -11.34 11.30 -4.81
C GLU A 171 -12.77 11.05 -5.24
N ILE A 172 -13.59 10.63 -4.29
CA ILE A 172 -15.04 10.50 -4.42
C ILE A 172 -15.66 11.62 -3.59
N GLN A 173 -16.33 12.53 -4.26
CA GLN A 173 -17.11 13.55 -3.59
C GLN A 173 -18.35 12.90 -2.98
N GLY A 174 -18.55 13.09 -1.67
CA GLY A 174 -19.78 12.67 -1.00
C GLY A 174 -21.02 13.33 -1.63
N ALA A 175 -22.16 12.67 -1.56
CA ALA A 175 -23.42 13.32 -1.82
C ALA A 175 -23.59 14.44 -0.78
N GLY A 176 -23.64 15.70 -1.23
CA GLY A 176 -23.92 16.84 -0.39
C GLY A 176 -25.33 16.79 0.20
#